data_6d41c8d9edd1570614bf789951dcefd8
#
_entry.id   6d41c8d9edd1570614bf789951dcefd8
#
_cell.length_a   1.000
_cell.length_b   1.000
_cell.length_c   1.000
_cell.angle_alpha   90.00
_cell.angle_beta   90.00
_cell.angle_gamma   90.00
#
_symmetry.space_group_name_H-M   'P 1'
#
loop_
_entity.id
_entity.type
_entity.pdbx_description
1 polymer ?
#
loop_
_entity_poly.entity_id
_entity_poly.type
_entity_poly.pdbx_seq_one_letter_code
_entity_poly.pdbx_strand_id
1 'polypeptide(L)'
;THNEPGQFTALIGWEYSLIPGGANLHRIILGDIGAAQAQTFAPFGFDDSSFPSDLWAWLDETSQATGGNFIAIPHNSNISKGSMFDVRDIRGDDIDLDYAEIRRYWEPVVEITQIKGDSETHPALSPDDPFADFETYPYYIQREWTDYVPQRGDYIRSGLKTGLELAATIGANPYQFGVIGSTDAHTALSSAEEDNFHGKMATDSIPSRKDGGWSEDARGTFGWGMSASGLAAVWATENTREAIVAAMRRREVYATSGPRIAVRTYGGLNLQEAAIESAAFPADIQAQAVPMGGEIIGATSEDRFSLIVEAQSDPKSAYLDRIQIIKGWVDATGQTQERVFDAAVSQE
;
A
#
# COMPACT_ATOMS: atom_id res chain seq x y z
N THR A 1 -14.23 6.05 22.73
CA THR A 1 -15.41 6.92 22.74
C THR A 1 -15.89 7.31 21.34
N HIS A 2 -15.14 7.02 20.30
CA HIS A 2 -15.50 7.35 18.92
C HIS A 2 -15.63 6.11 18.02
N ASN A 3 -15.63 4.92 18.59
CA ASN A 3 -15.83 3.67 17.87
C ASN A 3 -17.28 3.20 18.09
N GLU A 4 -18.05 3.15 17.02
CA GLU A 4 -19.45 2.71 16.99
C GLU A 4 -19.57 1.58 15.96
N PRO A 5 -19.40 0.30 16.36
CA PRO A 5 -19.44 -0.83 15.45
C PRO A 5 -20.67 -0.81 14.53
N GLY A 6 -20.47 -1.03 13.24
CA GLY A 6 -21.52 -0.94 12.22
C GLY A 6 -21.80 0.47 11.68
N GLN A 7 -21.28 1.52 12.31
CA GLN A 7 -21.46 2.91 11.87
C GLN A 7 -20.12 3.62 11.59
N PHE A 8 -19.27 3.67 12.60
CA PHE A 8 -17.95 4.31 12.50
C PHE A 8 -16.92 3.51 13.27
N THR A 9 -15.88 3.06 12.57
CA THR A 9 -14.77 2.34 13.18
C THR A 9 -13.56 3.25 13.37
N ALA A 10 -13.09 3.35 14.62
CA ALA A 10 -11.83 3.99 14.99
C ALA A 10 -10.80 2.91 15.35
N LEU A 11 -9.79 2.73 14.52
CA LEU A 11 -8.66 1.84 14.78
C LEU A 11 -7.68 2.49 15.75
N ILE A 12 -7.03 1.67 16.57
CA ILE A 12 -5.92 2.10 17.42
C ILE A 12 -4.62 1.80 16.65
N GLY A 13 -3.74 2.78 16.63
CA GLY A 13 -2.48 2.64 15.94
C GLY A 13 -1.48 3.72 16.29
N TRP A 14 -0.26 3.55 15.81
CA TRP A 14 0.84 4.51 15.94
C TRP A 14 1.82 4.34 14.78
N GLU A 15 2.79 5.23 14.69
CA GLU A 15 3.83 5.17 13.67
C GLU A 15 5.18 4.74 14.27
N TYR A 16 5.81 3.76 13.64
CA TYR A 16 7.21 3.42 13.81
C TYR A 16 8.01 4.18 12.74
N SER A 17 8.58 5.34 13.13
CA SER A 17 9.12 6.35 12.19
C SER A 17 10.63 6.18 12.01
N LEU A 18 11.07 5.03 11.51
CA LEU A 18 12.48 4.74 11.24
C LEU A 18 12.98 5.46 9.98
N ILE A 19 14.09 6.22 10.10
CA ILE A 19 14.68 6.98 8.98
C ILE A 19 16.23 6.90 8.95
N PRO A 20 16.85 5.72 8.82
CA PRO A 20 18.29 5.54 8.85
C PRO A 20 18.95 6.24 7.65
N GLY A 21 19.88 7.15 7.91
CA GLY A 21 20.59 7.87 6.84
C GLY A 21 19.70 8.65 5.87
N GLY A 22 18.49 9.00 6.28
CA GLY A 22 17.48 9.68 5.44
C GLY A 22 16.66 8.74 4.56
N ALA A 23 16.78 7.43 4.73
CA ALA A 23 15.90 6.43 4.09
C ALA A 23 14.60 6.30 4.87
N ASN A 24 13.46 6.59 4.23
CA ASN A 24 12.17 6.44 4.90
C ASN A 24 11.78 4.97 4.98
N LEU A 25 11.81 4.43 6.19
CA LEU A 25 11.41 3.05 6.49
C LEU A 25 10.28 3.00 7.51
N HIS A 26 9.39 3.98 7.44
CA HIS A 26 8.26 4.11 8.35
C HIS A 26 7.23 2.99 8.18
N ARG A 27 6.55 2.64 9.28
CA ARG A 27 5.41 1.74 9.32
C ARG A 27 4.32 2.32 10.21
N ILE A 28 3.09 2.30 9.72
CA ILE A 28 1.93 2.49 10.58
C ILE A 28 1.56 1.13 11.16
N ILE A 29 1.43 1.06 12.47
CA ILE A 29 0.90 -0.10 13.17
C ILE A 29 -0.57 0.14 13.43
N LEU A 30 -1.42 -0.81 13.02
CA LEU A 30 -2.85 -0.82 13.33
C LEU A 30 -3.23 -2.09 14.07
N GLY A 31 -4.12 -1.96 15.07
CA GLY A 31 -4.65 -3.08 15.82
C GLY A 31 -6.16 -3.08 15.91
N ASP A 32 -6.76 -4.27 15.97
CA ASP A 32 -8.19 -4.46 16.21
C ASP A 32 -8.58 -4.32 17.71
N ILE A 33 -7.60 -3.92 18.54
CA ILE A 33 -7.71 -3.82 19.99
C ILE A 33 -8.57 -2.67 20.49
N GLY A 34 -9.10 -2.83 21.69
CA GLY A 34 -9.80 -1.79 22.43
C GLY A 34 -8.88 -0.93 23.30
N ALA A 35 -9.42 0.17 23.83
CA ALA A 35 -8.67 1.10 24.69
C ALA A 35 -8.09 0.43 25.96
N ALA A 36 -8.79 -0.55 26.53
CA ALA A 36 -8.30 -1.27 27.71
C ALA A 36 -7.04 -2.10 27.40
N GLN A 37 -7.02 -2.78 26.26
CA GLN A 37 -5.85 -3.53 25.80
C GLN A 37 -4.68 -2.58 25.45
N ALA A 38 -4.96 -1.48 24.74
CA ALA A 38 -3.95 -0.49 24.37
C ALA A 38 -3.27 0.19 25.57
N GLN A 39 -3.88 0.20 26.74
CA GLN A 39 -3.29 0.73 27.98
C GLN A 39 -2.35 -0.25 28.67
N THR A 40 -2.23 -1.49 28.23
CA THR A 40 -1.39 -2.52 28.85
C THR A 40 0.03 -2.56 28.34
N PHE A 41 0.35 -1.83 27.27
CA PHE A 41 1.69 -1.77 26.68
C PHE A 41 2.06 -0.34 26.25
N ALA A 42 3.34 -0.07 26.10
CA ALA A 42 3.86 1.12 25.43
C ALA A 42 4.02 0.83 23.93
N PRO A 43 3.70 1.78 23.02
CA PRO A 43 3.99 1.62 21.60
C PRO A 43 5.49 1.41 21.33
N PHE A 44 5.84 0.42 20.51
CA PHE A 44 7.22 0.20 20.08
C PHE A 44 7.62 1.26 19.05
N GLY A 45 8.73 1.94 19.29
CA GLY A 45 9.24 3.01 18.46
C GLY A 45 10.68 2.76 17.99
N PHE A 46 11.20 3.67 17.18
CA PHE A 46 12.58 3.60 16.70
C PHE A 46 13.62 3.78 17.84
N ASP A 47 13.21 4.31 18.99
CA ASP A 47 14.04 4.39 20.21
C ASP A 47 14.24 3.00 20.86
N ASP A 48 13.31 2.06 20.63
CA ASP A 48 13.44 0.68 21.11
C ASP A 48 14.35 -0.14 20.20
N SER A 49 14.18 -0.01 18.86
CA SER A 49 15.06 -0.62 17.88
C SER A 49 15.00 0.09 16.53
N SER A 50 16.11 0.04 15.79
CA SER A 50 16.24 0.51 14.41
C SER A 50 16.04 -0.61 13.37
N PHE A 51 15.42 -1.73 13.74
CA PHE A 51 15.24 -2.88 12.85
C PHE A 51 13.79 -3.31 12.80
N PRO A 52 13.16 -3.34 11.60
CA PRO A 52 11.77 -3.80 11.46
C PRO A 52 11.52 -5.23 11.96
N SER A 53 12.53 -6.11 11.90
CA SER A 53 12.43 -7.47 12.44
C SER A 53 12.17 -7.50 13.95
N ASP A 54 12.74 -6.54 14.68
CA ASP A 54 12.53 -6.44 16.14
C ASP A 54 11.12 -5.90 16.44
N LEU A 55 10.60 -5.00 15.61
CA LEU A 55 9.19 -4.58 15.66
C LEU A 55 8.24 -5.78 15.45
N TRP A 56 8.51 -6.65 14.47
CA TRP A 56 7.66 -7.82 14.21
C TRP A 56 7.68 -8.81 15.37
N ALA A 57 8.87 -9.03 15.99
CA ALA A 57 8.98 -9.87 17.18
C ALA A 57 8.18 -9.29 18.35
N TRP A 58 8.28 -7.98 18.58
CA TRP A 58 7.47 -7.29 19.58
C TRP A 58 5.96 -7.35 19.30
N LEU A 59 5.54 -7.25 18.04
CA LEU A 59 4.15 -7.41 17.62
C LEU A 59 3.64 -8.82 17.93
N ASP A 60 4.46 -9.85 17.74
CA ASP A 60 4.10 -11.24 18.07
C ASP A 60 3.87 -11.41 19.58
N GLU A 61 4.81 -10.96 20.41
CA GLU A 61 4.70 -11.00 21.87
C GLU A 61 3.48 -10.21 22.36
N THR A 62 3.25 -9.00 21.82
CA THR A 62 2.14 -8.15 22.21
C THR A 62 0.78 -8.72 21.77
N SER A 63 0.71 -9.34 20.59
CA SER A 63 -0.48 -10.05 20.14
C SER A 63 -0.84 -11.19 21.07
N GLN A 64 0.14 -12.00 21.47
CA GLN A 64 -0.05 -13.10 22.42
C GLN A 64 -0.50 -12.59 23.79
N ALA A 65 0.09 -11.51 24.27
CA ALA A 65 -0.24 -10.95 25.60
C ALA A 65 -1.61 -10.29 25.65
N THR A 66 -2.04 -9.64 24.58
CA THR A 66 -3.31 -8.87 24.54
C THR A 66 -4.47 -9.61 23.91
N GLY A 67 -4.20 -10.67 23.11
CA GLY A 67 -5.17 -11.34 22.25
C GLY A 67 -5.59 -10.50 21.05
N GLY A 68 -4.90 -9.37 20.76
CA GLY A 68 -5.19 -8.50 19.63
C GLY A 68 -4.46 -8.92 18.36
N ASN A 69 -5.01 -8.54 17.21
CA ASN A 69 -4.36 -8.69 15.91
C ASN A 69 -3.81 -7.35 15.46
N PHE A 70 -2.53 -7.31 15.11
CA PHE A 70 -1.86 -6.13 14.59
C PHE A 70 -1.39 -6.36 13.17
N ILE A 71 -1.27 -5.29 12.40
CA ILE A 71 -0.57 -5.23 11.12
C ILE A 71 0.39 -4.05 11.11
N ALA A 72 1.49 -4.17 10.39
CA ALA A 72 2.41 -3.08 10.11
C ALA A 72 2.28 -2.70 8.63
N ILE A 73 2.19 -1.40 8.34
CA ILE A 73 1.96 -0.87 6.99
C ILE A 73 3.16 -0.01 6.59
N PRO A 74 4.09 -0.52 5.77
CA PRO A 74 5.12 0.30 5.17
C PRO A 74 4.50 1.42 4.36
N HIS A 75 5.04 2.63 4.47
CA HIS A 75 4.54 3.76 3.72
C HIS A 75 5.65 4.68 3.23
N ASN A 76 5.33 5.47 2.21
CA ASN A 76 6.23 6.43 1.59
C ASN A 76 7.56 5.79 1.14
N SER A 77 7.45 4.61 0.54
CA SER A 77 8.61 3.83 0.10
C SER A 77 9.40 4.52 -1.01
N ASN A 78 8.75 5.40 -1.81
CA ASN A 78 9.37 6.18 -2.87
C ASN A 78 10.62 6.97 -2.43
N ILE A 79 10.78 7.24 -1.14
CA ILE A 79 11.92 7.95 -0.56
C ILE A 79 12.74 7.11 0.42
N SER A 80 12.71 5.78 0.25
CA SER A 80 13.42 4.82 1.11
C SER A 80 14.89 4.58 0.74
N LYS A 81 15.41 5.25 -0.29
CA LYS A 81 16.76 5.02 -0.82
C LYS A 81 17.02 3.56 -1.17
N GLY A 82 16.01 2.91 -1.74
CA GLY A 82 16.07 1.52 -2.17
C GLY A 82 15.89 0.48 -1.07
N SER A 83 15.77 0.90 0.20
CA SER A 83 15.85 -0.03 1.33
C SER A 83 14.50 -0.64 1.73
N MET A 84 13.35 -0.14 1.21
CA MET A 84 12.05 -0.68 1.59
C MET A 84 11.81 -2.07 1.01
N PHE A 85 12.19 -2.30 -0.25
CA PHE A 85 11.93 -3.55 -0.98
C PHE A 85 13.22 -4.14 -1.59
N ASP A 86 14.29 -4.21 -0.78
CA ASP A 86 15.59 -4.75 -1.19
C ASP A 86 15.60 -6.30 -1.06
N VAL A 87 16.62 -6.93 -1.62
CA VAL A 87 16.96 -8.35 -1.44
C VAL A 87 17.71 -8.61 -0.14
N ARG A 88 18.09 -7.56 0.57
CA ARG A 88 18.72 -7.58 1.88
C ARG A 88 17.87 -6.86 2.90
N ASP A 89 18.01 -7.27 4.13
CA ASP A 89 17.44 -6.55 5.25
C ASP A 89 18.28 -5.28 5.58
N ILE A 90 17.79 -4.47 6.51
CA ILE A 90 18.49 -3.24 6.92
C ILE A 90 19.77 -3.50 7.72
N ARG A 91 20.03 -4.73 8.18
CA ARG A 91 21.30 -5.15 8.79
C ARG A 91 22.35 -5.46 7.73
N GLY A 92 21.92 -5.61 6.47
CA GLY A 92 22.75 -5.98 5.33
C GLY A 92 22.81 -7.48 5.07
N ASP A 93 22.02 -8.26 5.80
CA ASP A 93 21.92 -9.71 5.63
C ASP A 93 20.98 -10.03 4.45
N ASP A 94 21.30 -11.07 3.69
CA ASP A 94 20.42 -11.54 2.62
C ASP A 94 19.09 -12.06 3.23
N ILE A 95 17.96 -11.71 2.61
CA ILE A 95 16.64 -12.17 3.06
C ILE A 95 16.57 -13.69 2.91
N ASP A 96 16.29 -14.39 3.99
CA ASP A 96 16.04 -15.81 4.05
C ASP A 96 14.52 -16.15 4.11
N LEU A 97 14.21 -17.44 4.15
CA LEU A 97 12.85 -17.95 4.21
C LEU A 97 12.10 -17.43 5.44
N ASP A 98 12.72 -17.52 6.61
CA ASP A 98 12.08 -17.16 7.89
C ASP A 98 11.77 -15.65 7.92
N TYR A 99 12.72 -14.82 7.51
CA TYR A 99 12.48 -13.37 7.38
C TYR A 99 11.34 -13.06 6.41
N ALA A 100 11.32 -13.73 5.24
CA ALA A 100 10.30 -13.49 4.22
C ALA A 100 8.89 -13.86 4.72
N GLU A 101 8.75 -14.99 5.43
CA GLU A 101 7.46 -15.43 6.00
C GLU A 101 6.98 -14.51 7.12
N ILE A 102 7.88 -14.10 8.03
CA ILE A 102 7.58 -13.16 9.12
C ILE A 102 7.14 -11.81 8.54
N ARG A 103 7.88 -11.27 7.58
CA ARG A 103 7.55 -10.00 6.95
C ARG A 103 6.20 -10.05 6.25
N ARG A 104 5.94 -11.07 5.44
CA ARG A 104 4.66 -11.26 4.75
C ARG A 104 3.47 -11.34 5.72
N TYR A 105 3.69 -11.92 6.90
CA TYR A 105 2.66 -12.01 7.93
C TYR A 105 2.35 -10.65 8.56
N TRP A 106 3.38 -9.86 8.92
CA TRP A 106 3.19 -8.60 9.62
C TRP A 106 2.92 -7.41 8.71
N GLU A 107 3.40 -7.45 7.46
CA GLU A 107 3.23 -6.39 6.44
C GLU A 107 2.33 -6.87 5.28
N PRO A 108 1.04 -7.22 5.52
CA PRO A 108 0.14 -7.72 4.49
C PRO A 108 -0.31 -6.66 3.50
N VAL A 109 -0.16 -5.39 3.82
CA VAL A 109 -0.52 -4.24 2.98
C VAL A 109 0.57 -3.18 3.02
N VAL A 110 0.64 -2.36 1.97
CA VAL A 110 1.57 -1.24 1.82
C VAL A 110 0.81 -0.02 1.31
N GLU A 111 1.25 1.17 1.69
CA GLU A 111 0.73 2.41 1.15
C GLU A 111 1.35 2.70 -0.22
N ILE A 112 0.49 2.90 -1.24
CA ILE A 112 0.92 3.19 -2.61
C ILE A 112 0.98 4.67 -2.94
N THR A 113 0.23 5.51 -2.24
CA THR A 113 0.16 6.95 -2.48
C THR A 113 -0.21 7.73 -1.23
N GLN A 114 0.36 8.93 -1.11
CA GLN A 114 0.08 9.92 -0.08
C GLN A 114 0.54 11.31 -0.55
N ILE A 115 0.41 12.34 0.28
CA ILE A 115 0.79 13.72 -0.10
C ILE A 115 2.29 13.94 -0.38
N LYS A 116 3.19 13.01 -0.01
CA LYS A 116 4.60 13.00 -0.41
C LYS A 116 4.85 12.08 -1.61
N GLY A 117 3.88 11.97 -2.49
CA GLY A 117 4.00 11.34 -3.79
C GLY A 117 3.51 9.91 -3.87
N ASP A 118 3.51 9.44 -5.09
CA ASP A 118 3.27 8.08 -5.49
C ASP A 118 4.45 7.16 -5.15
N SER A 119 4.14 5.97 -4.70
CA SER A 119 5.08 4.88 -4.47
C SER A 119 4.84 3.69 -5.41
N GLU A 120 3.95 3.80 -6.40
CA GLU A 120 3.64 2.70 -7.32
C GLU A 120 4.83 2.38 -8.22
N THR A 121 5.24 3.36 -9.02
CA THR A 121 6.38 3.24 -9.94
C THR A 121 6.99 4.60 -10.27
N HIS A 122 8.03 4.60 -11.11
CA HIS A 122 8.70 5.80 -11.60
C HIS A 122 9.08 5.62 -13.09
N PRO A 123 9.10 6.68 -13.93
CA PRO A 123 9.46 6.57 -15.35
C PRO A 123 10.80 5.87 -15.60
N ALA A 124 11.77 6.02 -14.70
CA ALA A 124 13.06 5.33 -14.82
C ALA A 124 12.97 3.80 -14.59
N LEU A 125 11.90 3.30 -13.97
CA LEU A 125 11.70 1.88 -13.63
C LEU A 125 10.61 1.21 -14.49
N SER A 126 9.68 2.00 -15.02
CA SER A 126 8.62 1.57 -15.94
C SER A 126 8.55 2.52 -17.15
N PRO A 127 9.59 2.55 -18.01
CA PRO A 127 9.70 3.54 -19.10
C PRO A 127 8.65 3.38 -20.21
N ASP A 128 8.02 2.21 -20.29
CA ASP A 128 6.99 1.89 -21.29
C ASP A 128 5.57 2.21 -20.79
N ASP A 129 5.42 2.69 -19.54
CA ASP A 129 4.15 3.09 -18.97
C ASP A 129 3.98 4.62 -19.07
N PRO A 130 3.02 5.13 -19.88
CA PRO A 130 2.81 6.56 -20.05
C PRO A 130 2.28 7.27 -18.79
N PHE A 131 1.86 6.52 -17.77
CA PHE A 131 1.35 7.05 -16.49
C PHE A 131 2.34 6.89 -15.34
N ALA A 132 3.57 6.42 -15.60
CA ALA A 132 4.58 6.19 -14.56
C ALA A 132 5.07 7.47 -13.88
N ASP A 133 4.79 8.65 -14.40
CA ASP A 133 5.14 9.95 -13.84
C ASP A 133 4.05 10.58 -12.97
N PHE A 134 3.00 9.82 -12.63
CA PHE A 134 1.93 10.31 -11.77
C PHE A 134 2.47 10.68 -10.38
N GLU A 135 2.20 11.92 -9.94
CA GLU A 135 2.47 12.42 -8.57
C GLU A 135 3.90 12.11 -8.05
N THR A 136 4.92 12.23 -8.90
CA THR A 136 6.32 12.03 -8.51
C THR A 136 6.77 13.04 -7.46
N TYR A 137 7.38 12.55 -6.36
CA TYR A 137 7.92 13.37 -5.29
C TYR A 137 9.45 13.16 -5.18
N PRO A 138 10.27 14.01 -5.80
CA PRO A 138 11.70 13.80 -5.95
C PRO A 138 12.54 14.42 -4.80
N TYR A 139 12.12 14.22 -3.53
CA TYR A 139 12.79 14.82 -2.39
C TYR A 139 12.92 13.82 -1.24
N TYR A 140 14.13 13.68 -0.69
CA TYR A 140 14.32 12.89 0.53
C TYR A 140 14.00 13.72 1.79
N ILE A 141 13.48 13.07 2.82
CA ILE A 141 13.26 13.66 4.14
C ILE A 141 14.56 13.53 4.93
N GLN A 142 15.44 14.53 4.80
CA GLN A 142 16.73 14.52 5.47
C GLN A 142 17.26 15.96 5.68
N ARG A 143 18.17 16.12 6.66
CA ARG A 143 18.77 17.43 6.96
C ARG A 143 19.78 17.85 5.91
N GLU A 144 20.59 16.93 5.42
CA GLU A 144 21.60 17.18 4.39
C GLU A 144 21.02 16.84 3.03
N TRP A 145 21.07 17.79 2.14
CA TRP A 145 20.54 17.61 0.79
C TRP A 145 21.37 16.62 -0.01
N THR A 146 20.68 15.69 -0.66
CA THR A 146 21.23 14.86 -1.74
C THR A 146 20.24 14.81 -2.89
N ASP A 147 20.75 14.63 -4.11
CA ASP A 147 19.89 14.46 -5.26
C ASP A 147 19.03 13.20 -5.10
N TYR A 148 17.77 13.31 -5.52
CA TYR A 148 16.87 12.16 -5.54
C TYR A 148 17.26 11.24 -6.69
N VAL A 149 17.42 9.96 -6.36
CA VAL A 149 17.70 8.89 -7.34
C VAL A 149 16.72 7.75 -7.08
N PRO A 150 15.75 7.52 -8.00
CA PRO A 150 14.80 6.43 -7.85
C PRO A 150 15.53 5.08 -7.93
N GLN A 151 15.26 4.22 -6.99
CA GLN A 151 15.85 2.90 -6.90
C GLN A 151 14.77 1.82 -6.96
N ARG A 152 15.14 0.62 -7.39
CA ARG A 152 14.21 -0.51 -7.51
C ARG A 152 13.51 -0.83 -6.19
N GLY A 153 14.19 -0.75 -5.06
CA GLY A 153 13.63 -0.98 -3.73
C GLY A 153 12.75 0.16 -3.19
N ASP A 154 12.58 1.26 -3.92
CA ASP A 154 11.72 2.38 -3.53
C ASP A 154 10.26 2.17 -3.94
N TYR A 155 10.00 1.43 -5.01
CA TYR A 155 8.70 1.42 -5.67
C TYR A 155 8.02 0.05 -5.64
N ILE A 156 6.73 0.05 -5.43
CA ILE A 156 5.90 -1.14 -5.21
C ILE A 156 5.93 -2.11 -6.38
N ARG A 157 5.78 -1.65 -7.63
CA ARG A 157 5.85 -2.56 -8.79
C ARG A 157 7.19 -3.28 -8.87
N SER A 158 8.28 -2.58 -8.59
CA SER A 158 9.63 -3.17 -8.52
C SER A 158 9.78 -4.08 -7.31
N GLY A 159 9.22 -3.69 -6.16
CA GLY A 159 9.17 -4.51 -4.95
C GLY A 159 8.44 -5.84 -5.16
N LEU A 160 7.28 -5.82 -5.83
CA LEU A 160 6.53 -7.03 -6.22
C LEU A 160 7.38 -7.95 -7.12
N LYS A 161 8.12 -7.37 -8.09
CA LYS A 161 9.05 -8.14 -8.94
C LYS A 161 10.20 -8.74 -8.12
N THR A 162 10.80 -7.97 -7.20
CA THR A 162 11.83 -8.47 -6.27
C THR A 162 11.29 -9.61 -5.41
N GLY A 163 10.05 -9.49 -4.94
CA GLY A 163 9.40 -10.57 -4.18
C GLY A 163 9.21 -11.86 -4.98
N LEU A 164 8.91 -11.77 -6.28
CA LEU A 164 8.84 -12.94 -7.16
C LEU A 164 10.22 -13.58 -7.39
N GLU A 165 11.29 -12.78 -7.52
CA GLU A 165 12.67 -13.28 -7.61
C GLU A 165 13.07 -14.02 -6.32
N LEU A 166 12.75 -13.44 -5.15
CA LEU A 166 12.99 -14.09 -3.86
C LEU A 166 12.18 -15.39 -3.72
N ALA A 167 10.90 -15.38 -4.10
CA ALA A 167 10.09 -16.62 -4.08
C ALA A 167 10.71 -17.74 -4.92
N ALA A 168 11.29 -17.40 -6.08
CA ALA A 168 11.96 -18.38 -6.94
C ALA A 168 13.28 -18.92 -6.35
N THR A 169 13.93 -18.17 -5.47
CA THR A 169 15.26 -18.51 -4.91
C THR A 169 15.20 -19.09 -3.50
N ILE A 170 14.39 -18.50 -2.61
CA ILE A 170 14.29 -18.90 -1.20
C ILE A 170 12.96 -19.58 -0.86
N GLY A 171 11.98 -19.62 -1.78
CA GLY A 171 10.70 -20.32 -1.59
C GLY A 171 9.58 -19.47 -0.99
N ALA A 172 9.82 -18.21 -0.60
CA ALA A 172 8.80 -17.29 -0.09
C ALA A 172 8.94 -15.89 -0.66
N ASN A 173 7.81 -15.18 -0.81
CA ASN A 173 7.74 -13.80 -1.26
C ASN A 173 7.48 -12.87 -0.07
N PRO A 174 8.48 -12.07 0.40
CA PRO A 174 8.29 -11.13 1.50
C PRO A 174 7.44 -9.91 1.13
N TYR A 175 7.22 -9.66 -0.16
CA TYR A 175 6.54 -8.50 -0.73
C TYR A 175 5.18 -8.84 -1.35
N GLN A 176 4.53 -9.88 -0.85
CA GLN A 176 3.18 -10.27 -1.25
C GLN A 176 2.13 -9.49 -0.46
N PHE A 177 1.92 -8.25 -0.83
CA PHE A 177 1.03 -7.32 -0.13
C PHE A 177 -0.10 -6.81 -1.03
N GLY A 178 -1.21 -6.34 -0.41
CA GLY A 178 -2.21 -5.47 -1.01
C GLY A 178 -1.78 -4.01 -0.93
N VAL A 179 -2.44 -3.12 -1.66
CA VAL A 179 -2.12 -1.70 -1.69
C VAL A 179 -3.24 -0.86 -1.11
N ILE A 180 -2.89 0.17 -0.33
CA ILE A 180 -3.81 1.17 0.18
C ILE A 180 -3.28 2.57 -0.13
N GLY A 181 -4.15 3.58 -0.14
CA GLY A 181 -3.77 4.98 -0.14
C GLY A 181 -3.96 5.59 1.24
N SER A 182 -3.30 6.70 1.50
CA SER A 182 -3.51 7.49 2.71
C SER A 182 -3.18 8.96 2.49
N THR A 183 -3.34 9.78 3.52
CA THR A 183 -3.02 11.21 3.45
C THR A 183 -1.66 11.54 4.05
N ASP A 184 -1.22 10.78 5.04
CA ASP A 184 -0.08 11.12 5.90
C ASP A 184 -0.19 12.54 6.50
N ALA A 185 -1.42 13.02 6.69
CA ALA A 185 -1.66 14.33 7.27
C ALA A 185 -1.43 14.32 8.78
N HIS A 186 -0.68 15.32 9.28
CA HIS A 186 -0.34 15.50 10.70
C HIS A 186 -1.20 16.58 11.36
N THR A 187 -2.42 16.77 10.85
CA THR A 187 -3.35 17.83 11.28
C THR A 187 -4.45 17.30 12.19
N ALA A 188 -4.61 15.97 12.31
CA ALA A 188 -5.79 15.29 12.84
C ALA A 188 -7.09 15.62 12.05
N LEU A 189 -6.96 16.25 10.88
CA LEU A 189 -8.04 16.63 9.96
C LEU A 189 -7.68 16.10 8.58
N SER A 190 -7.66 14.77 8.44
CA SER A 190 -7.32 14.13 7.17
C SER A 190 -8.38 14.43 6.11
N SER A 191 -7.95 14.94 4.97
CA SER A 191 -8.80 15.22 3.82
C SER A 191 -8.10 14.76 2.55
N ALA A 192 -8.80 13.99 1.74
CA ALA A 192 -8.35 13.53 0.44
C ALA A 192 -9.01 14.29 -0.72
N GLU A 193 -9.92 15.19 -0.42
CA GLU A 193 -10.58 16.03 -1.42
C GLU A 193 -9.69 17.24 -1.75
N GLU A 194 -9.51 17.52 -3.03
CA GLU A 194 -8.69 18.63 -3.54
C GLU A 194 -9.24 20.01 -3.11
N ASP A 195 -10.56 20.17 -3.13
CA ASP A 195 -11.25 21.39 -2.74
C ASP A 195 -11.28 21.62 -1.22
N ASN A 196 -10.85 20.63 -0.43
CA ASN A 196 -10.79 20.69 1.03
C ASN A 196 -9.40 20.29 1.56
N PHE A 197 -8.35 20.65 0.84
CA PHE A 197 -6.96 20.33 1.18
C PHE A 197 -6.45 21.12 2.38
N HIS A 198 -6.16 20.43 3.49
CA HIS A 198 -5.63 21.03 4.73
C HIS A 198 -4.10 21.07 4.79
N GLY A 199 -3.41 20.34 3.90
CA GLY A 199 -1.96 20.19 3.93
C GLY A 199 -1.49 19.13 4.90
N LYS A 200 -0.17 19.02 5.10
CA LYS A 200 0.46 18.01 5.95
C LYS A 200 0.45 18.38 7.42
N MET A 201 0.79 19.63 7.74
CA MET A 201 0.95 20.12 9.11
C MET A 201 -0.15 21.10 9.50
N ALA A 202 -0.40 21.27 10.80
CA ALA A 202 -1.38 22.24 11.30
C ALA A 202 -1.13 23.67 10.78
N THR A 203 0.13 24.04 10.54
CA THR A 203 0.50 25.32 9.95
C THR A 203 0.04 25.50 8.51
N ASP A 204 -0.13 24.42 7.76
CA ASP A 204 -0.55 24.44 6.36
C ASP A 204 -2.05 24.75 6.23
N SER A 205 -2.81 24.66 7.31
CA SER A 205 -4.21 25.10 7.36
C SER A 205 -4.35 26.63 7.26
N ILE A 206 -3.26 27.39 7.44
CA ILE A 206 -3.21 28.84 7.25
C ILE A 206 -2.94 29.12 5.77
N PRO A 207 -3.89 29.73 5.00
CA PRO A 207 -3.77 29.89 3.56
C PRO A 207 -2.47 30.53 3.09
N SER A 208 -2.00 31.59 3.75
CA SER A 208 -0.75 32.27 3.39
C SER A 208 0.52 31.46 3.62
N ARG A 209 0.44 30.30 4.27
CA ARG A 209 1.57 29.39 4.47
C ARG A 209 1.57 28.21 3.49
N LYS A 210 0.48 27.96 2.79
CA LYS A 210 0.41 26.93 1.75
C LYS A 210 1.26 27.24 0.52
N ASP A 211 1.50 28.52 0.25
CA ASP A 211 2.29 28.98 -0.90
C ASP A 211 3.81 28.99 -0.64
N GLY A 212 4.24 28.80 0.61
CA GLY A 212 5.65 28.86 1.02
C GLY A 212 6.14 27.58 1.68
N GLY A 213 7.42 27.30 1.56
CA GLY A 213 8.08 26.25 2.34
C GLY A 213 8.15 26.59 3.84
N TRP A 214 8.55 25.65 4.66
CA TRP A 214 8.71 25.85 6.11
C TRP A 214 9.80 26.85 6.48
N SER A 215 10.77 27.04 5.56
CA SER A 215 11.80 28.07 5.62
C SER A 215 12.21 28.44 4.21
N GLU A 216 12.84 29.61 4.03
CA GLU A 216 13.40 30.06 2.76
C GLU A 216 14.47 29.08 2.21
N ASP A 217 15.12 28.31 3.10
CA ASP A 217 16.12 27.29 2.76
C ASP A 217 15.51 25.88 2.61
N ALA A 218 14.20 25.69 2.85
CA ALA A 218 13.57 24.40 2.75
C ALA A 218 13.54 23.92 1.29
N ARG A 219 14.21 22.81 1.04
CA ARG A 219 14.17 22.12 -0.24
C ARG A 219 13.10 21.02 -0.17
N GLY A 220 12.25 20.98 -1.16
CA GLY A 220 11.13 20.06 -1.22
C GLY A 220 9.85 20.80 -1.55
N THR A 221 8.80 20.03 -1.74
CA THR A 221 7.46 20.53 -2.04
C THR A 221 6.65 20.57 -0.76
N PHE A 222 5.97 21.69 -0.50
CA PHE A 222 5.14 21.91 0.69
C PHE A 222 3.82 22.56 0.27
N GLY A 223 2.84 22.52 1.17
CA GLY A 223 1.55 23.15 0.95
C GLY A 223 0.89 22.69 -0.35
N TRP A 224 0.57 23.60 -1.24
CA TRP A 224 -0.08 23.33 -2.52
C TRP A 224 0.76 22.52 -3.52
N GLY A 225 2.06 22.49 -3.35
CA GLY A 225 2.95 21.70 -4.20
C GLY A 225 3.07 20.22 -3.78
N MET A 226 2.39 19.77 -2.72
CA MET A 226 2.34 18.36 -2.35
C MET A 226 1.36 17.62 -3.26
N SER A 227 1.54 16.30 -3.37
CA SER A 227 0.69 15.43 -4.18
C SER A 227 -0.74 15.35 -3.65
N ALA A 228 -1.67 14.90 -4.48
CA ALA A 228 -3.01 14.55 -4.06
C ALA A 228 -2.97 13.40 -3.05
N SER A 229 -3.79 13.51 -2.01
CA SER A 229 -3.88 12.46 -0.98
C SER A 229 -4.70 11.27 -1.45
N GLY A 230 -4.33 10.08 -1.00
CA GLY A 230 -5.05 8.85 -1.21
C GLY A 230 -5.98 8.46 -0.08
N LEU A 231 -6.82 7.45 -0.33
CA LEU A 231 -7.64 6.77 0.67
C LEU A 231 -7.40 5.27 0.61
N ALA A 232 -7.49 4.63 1.78
CA ALA A 232 -7.60 3.18 1.89
C ALA A 232 -9.05 2.74 1.70
N ALA A 233 -9.27 1.78 0.80
CA ALA A 233 -10.55 1.10 0.66
C ALA A 233 -10.39 -0.37 1.07
N VAL A 234 -11.36 -0.90 1.82
CA VAL A 234 -11.31 -2.23 2.42
C VAL A 234 -12.63 -2.96 2.19
N TRP A 235 -12.56 -4.13 1.57
CA TRP A 235 -13.71 -5.02 1.43
C TRP A 235 -13.87 -5.89 2.66
N ALA A 236 -14.45 -5.33 3.72
CA ALA A 236 -14.75 -6.02 4.97
C ALA A 236 -16.18 -6.54 4.99
N THR A 237 -16.42 -7.60 5.78
CA THR A 237 -17.77 -8.18 5.95
C THR A 237 -18.69 -7.30 6.76
N GLU A 238 -18.12 -6.45 7.61
CA GLU A 238 -18.84 -5.48 8.44
C GLU A 238 -17.92 -4.32 8.86
N ASN A 239 -18.50 -3.22 9.31
CA ASN A 239 -17.75 -2.06 9.78
C ASN A 239 -17.36 -2.20 11.25
N THR A 240 -16.38 -3.09 11.50
CA THR A 240 -15.78 -3.32 12.83
C THR A 240 -14.26 -3.37 12.72
N ARG A 241 -13.56 -3.18 13.84
CA ARG A 241 -12.09 -3.26 13.87
C ARG A 241 -11.59 -4.61 13.39
N GLU A 242 -12.18 -5.66 13.94
CA GLU A 242 -11.84 -7.04 13.67
C GLU A 242 -12.02 -7.38 12.19
N ALA A 243 -13.16 -7.02 11.60
CA ALA A 243 -13.46 -7.29 10.20
C ALA A 243 -12.56 -6.50 9.24
N ILE A 244 -12.25 -5.24 9.57
CA ILE A 244 -11.38 -4.38 8.76
C ILE A 244 -9.93 -4.91 8.81
N VAL A 245 -9.37 -5.19 9.98
CA VAL A 245 -8.01 -5.73 10.11
C VAL A 245 -7.91 -7.11 9.45
N ALA A 246 -8.94 -7.97 9.60
CA ALA A 246 -8.99 -9.27 8.94
C ALA A 246 -9.01 -9.14 7.40
N ALA A 247 -9.75 -8.18 6.84
CA ALA A 247 -9.78 -7.92 5.41
C ALA A 247 -8.43 -7.38 4.90
N MET A 248 -7.77 -6.50 5.65
CA MET A 248 -6.40 -6.06 5.35
C MET A 248 -5.42 -7.24 5.35
N ARG A 249 -5.51 -8.16 6.31
CA ARG A 249 -4.69 -9.38 6.31
C ARG A 249 -4.94 -10.28 5.10
N ARG A 250 -6.17 -10.35 4.61
CA ARG A 250 -6.48 -11.06 3.35
C ARG A 250 -6.12 -10.27 2.11
N ARG A 251 -5.66 -9.01 2.25
CA ARG A 251 -5.32 -8.10 1.17
C ARG A 251 -6.52 -7.74 0.27
N GLU A 252 -7.73 -7.84 0.80
CA GLU A 252 -8.97 -7.42 0.14
C GLU A 252 -9.12 -5.90 0.24
N VAL A 253 -8.17 -5.18 -0.34
CA VAL A 253 -7.99 -3.73 -0.23
C VAL A 253 -7.63 -3.12 -1.58
N TYR A 254 -7.90 -1.83 -1.73
CA TYR A 254 -7.37 -1.04 -2.84
C TYR A 254 -7.14 0.41 -2.40
N ALA A 255 -6.46 1.17 -3.24
CA ALA A 255 -6.17 2.59 -3.04
C ALA A 255 -6.98 3.46 -3.99
N THR A 256 -7.31 4.68 -3.55
CA THR A 256 -7.65 5.79 -4.44
C THR A 256 -6.59 6.87 -4.33
N SER A 257 -6.33 7.59 -5.41
CA SER A 257 -5.35 8.69 -5.48
C SER A 257 -5.99 10.02 -5.89
N GLY A 258 -7.29 10.16 -5.69
CA GLY A 258 -8.09 11.32 -6.03
C GLY A 258 -9.57 10.94 -5.96
N PRO A 259 -10.28 10.81 -7.10
CA PRO A 259 -11.68 10.37 -7.12
C PRO A 259 -11.88 9.05 -6.39
N ARG A 260 -13.02 8.91 -5.72
CA ARG A 260 -13.37 7.71 -4.95
C ARG A 260 -13.93 6.61 -5.87
N ILE A 261 -13.11 6.15 -6.80
CA ILE A 261 -13.42 5.04 -7.69
C ILE A 261 -13.53 3.77 -6.84
N ALA A 262 -14.59 2.98 -7.04
CA ALA A 262 -14.71 1.68 -6.40
C ALA A 262 -14.19 0.59 -7.35
N VAL A 263 -13.35 -0.32 -6.83
CA VAL A 263 -12.73 -1.40 -7.61
C VAL A 263 -12.92 -2.74 -6.91
N ARG A 264 -13.35 -3.77 -7.68
CA ARG A 264 -13.29 -5.18 -7.27
C ARG A 264 -12.61 -6.00 -8.34
N THR A 265 -11.80 -6.96 -7.92
CA THR A 265 -11.11 -7.86 -8.83
C THR A 265 -11.23 -9.29 -8.36
N TYR A 266 -11.49 -10.20 -9.30
CA TYR A 266 -11.51 -11.63 -9.08
C TYR A 266 -10.63 -12.31 -10.11
N GLY A 267 -9.86 -13.32 -9.68
CA GLY A 267 -9.03 -14.13 -10.55
C GLY A 267 -9.45 -15.58 -10.49
N GLY A 268 -9.36 -16.29 -11.61
CA GLY A 268 -9.67 -17.71 -11.62
C GLY A 268 -9.17 -18.43 -12.86
N LEU A 269 -9.18 -19.76 -12.79
CA LEU A 269 -8.84 -20.61 -13.91
C LEU A 269 -10.13 -21.05 -14.62
N ASN A 270 -10.14 -20.94 -15.95
CA ASN A 270 -11.24 -21.41 -16.81
C ASN A 270 -12.62 -20.82 -16.47
N LEU A 271 -12.66 -19.56 -16.02
CA LEU A 271 -13.91 -18.86 -15.68
C LEU A 271 -14.82 -18.74 -16.90
N GLN A 272 -16.12 -18.96 -16.68
CA GLN A 272 -17.15 -18.86 -17.73
C GLN A 272 -17.64 -17.41 -17.85
N GLU A 273 -17.75 -16.89 -19.06
CA GLU A 273 -18.25 -15.52 -19.34
C GLU A 273 -19.66 -15.31 -18.79
N ALA A 274 -20.53 -16.32 -18.86
CA ALA A 274 -21.88 -16.24 -18.31
C ALA A 274 -21.98 -15.91 -16.83
N ALA A 275 -20.91 -16.17 -16.05
CA ALA A 275 -20.87 -15.81 -14.63
C ALA A 275 -20.70 -14.30 -14.40
N ILE A 276 -20.16 -13.57 -15.38
CA ILE A 276 -19.97 -12.11 -15.33
C ILE A 276 -21.30 -11.40 -15.61
N GLU A 277 -22.10 -11.95 -16.51
CA GLU A 277 -23.39 -11.40 -16.90
C GLU A 277 -24.54 -11.77 -15.95
N SER A 278 -24.23 -12.53 -14.89
CA SER A 278 -25.22 -12.97 -13.91
C SER A 278 -25.79 -11.79 -13.12
N ALA A 279 -27.10 -11.78 -12.93
CA ALA A 279 -27.77 -10.82 -12.06
C ALA A 279 -27.39 -10.99 -10.56
N ALA A 280 -26.75 -12.10 -10.19
CA ALA A 280 -26.26 -12.36 -8.86
C ALA A 280 -24.76 -12.05 -8.69
N PHE A 281 -24.14 -11.40 -9.69
CA PHE A 281 -22.75 -10.89 -9.53
C PHE A 281 -22.68 -9.89 -8.34
N PRO A 282 -21.68 -9.94 -7.45
CA PRO A 282 -20.49 -10.81 -7.50
C PRO A 282 -20.65 -12.19 -6.83
N ALA A 283 -21.78 -12.54 -6.26
CA ALA A 283 -21.92 -13.78 -5.48
C ALA A 283 -21.62 -15.04 -6.31
N ASP A 284 -22.07 -15.10 -7.57
CA ASP A 284 -21.84 -16.25 -8.45
C ASP A 284 -20.35 -16.42 -8.81
N ILE A 285 -19.61 -15.33 -8.86
CA ILE A 285 -18.17 -15.34 -9.13
C ILE A 285 -17.37 -15.74 -7.89
N GLN A 286 -17.76 -15.28 -6.70
CA GLN A 286 -17.09 -15.62 -5.45
C GLN A 286 -17.03 -17.13 -5.16
N ALA A 287 -17.97 -17.91 -5.71
CA ALA A 287 -17.97 -19.34 -5.60
C ALA A 287 -16.94 -20.06 -6.52
N GLN A 288 -16.39 -19.36 -7.53
CA GLN A 288 -15.56 -19.93 -8.59
C GLN A 288 -14.20 -19.23 -8.75
N ALA A 289 -14.03 -18.06 -8.15
CA ALA A 289 -12.86 -17.20 -8.32
C ALA A 289 -12.33 -16.70 -6.98
N VAL A 290 -11.05 -16.38 -6.97
CA VAL A 290 -10.34 -15.82 -5.83
C VAL A 290 -10.46 -14.32 -5.87
N PRO A 291 -10.85 -13.63 -4.76
CA PRO A 291 -10.90 -12.18 -4.71
C PRO A 291 -9.49 -11.56 -4.74
N MET A 292 -9.44 -10.24 -4.96
CA MET A 292 -8.19 -9.47 -4.88
C MET A 292 -7.42 -9.81 -3.60
N GLY A 293 -6.10 -9.83 -3.68
CA GLY A 293 -5.21 -10.21 -2.57
C GLY A 293 -5.00 -11.71 -2.41
N GLY A 294 -5.82 -12.57 -3.05
CA GLY A 294 -5.71 -14.02 -2.95
C GLY A 294 -4.67 -14.62 -3.90
N GLU A 295 -4.55 -15.95 -3.85
CA GLU A 295 -3.59 -16.74 -4.60
C GLU A 295 -4.30 -17.84 -5.37
N ILE A 296 -3.85 -18.10 -6.61
CA ILE A 296 -4.29 -19.23 -7.42
C ILE A 296 -3.12 -20.19 -7.54
N ILE A 297 -3.27 -21.38 -6.97
CA ILE A 297 -2.22 -22.40 -6.89
C ILE A 297 -2.59 -23.58 -7.80
N GLY A 298 -1.58 -24.24 -8.37
CA GLY A 298 -1.74 -25.47 -9.14
C GLY A 298 -2.20 -25.26 -10.57
N ALA A 299 -2.08 -24.03 -11.12
CA ALA A 299 -2.31 -23.77 -12.53
C ALA A 299 -1.32 -24.57 -13.41
N THR A 300 -1.83 -25.11 -14.50
CA THR A 300 -1.06 -25.85 -15.51
C THR A 300 -0.99 -25.06 -16.82
N SER A 301 -0.19 -25.50 -17.78
CA SER A 301 -0.12 -24.88 -19.11
C SER A 301 -1.42 -25.04 -19.93
N GLU A 302 -2.34 -25.87 -19.52
CA GLU A 302 -3.64 -26.08 -20.18
C GLU A 302 -4.72 -25.15 -19.63
N ASP A 303 -4.47 -24.54 -18.47
CA ASP A 303 -5.44 -23.66 -17.82
C ASP A 303 -5.40 -22.26 -18.43
N ARG A 304 -6.57 -21.70 -18.62
CA ARG A 304 -6.75 -20.28 -18.97
C ARG A 304 -6.99 -19.46 -17.72
N PHE A 305 -6.01 -18.63 -17.37
CA PHE A 305 -6.19 -17.63 -16.32
C PHE A 305 -7.05 -16.48 -16.81
N SER A 306 -8.01 -16.08 -16.01
CA SER A 306 -8.90 -14.94 -16.29
C SER A 306 -8.96 -14.00 -15.09
N LEU A 307 -8.96 -12.71 -15.36
CA LEU A 307 -9.26 -11.64 -14.39
C LEU A 307 -10.60 -11.00 -14.73
N ILE A 308 -11.40 -10.74 -13.71
CA ILE A 308 -12.63 -9.97 -13.78
C ILE A 308 -12.40 -8.73 -12.94
N VAL A 309 -12.57 -7.57 -13.56
CA VAL A 309 -12.43 -6.27 -12.91
C VAL A 309 -13.75 -5.53 -13.02
N GLU A 310 -14.31 -5.18 -11.87
CA GLU A 310 -15.43 -4.25 -11.76
C GLU A 310 -14.87 -2.91 -11.28
N ALA A 311 -15.11 -1.83 -12.03
CA ALA A 311 -14.77 -0.49 -11.64
C ALA A 311 -15.97 0.44 -11.76
N GLN A 312 -16.20 1.24 -10.73
CA GLN A 312 -17.29 2.21 -10.67
C GLN A 312 -16.71 3.62 -10.47
N SER A 313 -17.10 4.55 -11.35
CA SER A 313 -16.65 5.95 -11.24
C SER A 313 -17.18 6.61 -9.97
N ASP A 314 -16.44 7.58 -9.47
CA ASP A 314 -16.94 8.50 -8.45
C ASP A 314 -18.03 9.39 -9.06
N PRO A 315 -19.26 9.42 -8.50
CA PRO A 315 -20.36 10.24 -9.04
C PRO A 315 -20.10 11.74 -8.96
N LYS A 316 -19.07 12.18 -8.24
CA LYS A 316 -18.66 13.59 -8.12
C LYS A 316 -17.49 13.97 -9.00
N SER A 317 -17.01 13.04 -9.83
CA SER A 317 -15.82 13.24 -10.66
C SER A 317 -16.08 12.88 -12.13
N ALA A 318 -15.03 12.84 -12.94
CA ALA A 318 -15.09 12.46 -14.33
C ALA A 318 -15.44 10.96 -14.52
N TYR A 319 -15.85 10.61 -15.74
CA TYR A 319 -16.02 9.21 -16.13
C TYR A 319 -14.69 8.48 -16.15
N LEU A 320 -14.75 7.14 -16.05
CA LEU A 320 -13.55 6.30 -16.20
C LEU A 320 -13.03 6.40 -17.64
N ASP A 321 -11.75 6.70 -17.78
CA ASP A 321 -11.08 6.70 -19.06
C ASP A 321 -10.72 5.29 -19.51
N ARG A 322 -10.15 4.49 -18.60
CA ARG A 322 -9.69 3.13 -18.91
C ARG A 322 -9.56 2.25 -17.67
N ILE A 323 -9.44 0.95 -17.96
CA ILE A 323 -9.00 -0.07 -16.98
C ILE A 323 -7.72 -0.68 -17.54
N GLN A 324 -6.63 -0.63 -16.77
CA GLN A 324 -5.36 -1.25 -17.11
C GLN A 324 -5.05 -2.40 -16.17
N ILE A 325 -4.41 -3.44 -16.69
CA ILE A 325 -3.85 -4.55 -15.93
C ILE A 325 -2.33 -4.49 -16.09
N ILE A 326 -1.64 -4.30 -14.96
CA ILE A 326 -0.19 -4.37 -14.90
C ILE A 326 0.18 -5.79 -14.44
N LYS A 327 0.85 -6.53 -15.32
CA LYS A 327 1.31 -7.88 -15.04
C LYS A 327 2.82 -7.91 -14.83
N GLY A 328 3.24 -8.42 -13.66
CA GLY A 328 4.63 -8.78 -13.38
C GLY A 328 4.79 -10.30 -13.29
N TRP A 329 5.91 -10.84 -13.79
CA TRP A 329 6.23 -12.27 -13.69
C TRP A 329 7.74 -12.51 -13.77
N VAL A 330 8.15 -13.71 -13.36
CA VAL A 330 9.49 -14.23 -13.61
C VAL A 330 9.44 -15.11 -14.85
N ASP A 331 10.30 -14.85 -15.83
CA ASP A 331 10.37 -15.64 -17.04
C ASP A 331 11.21 -16.93 -16.86
N ALA A 332 11.29 -17.75 -17.92
CA ALA A 332 12.02 -19.00 -17.89
C ALA A 332 13.54 -18.85 -17.66
N THR A 333 14.08 -17.66 -17.77
CA THR A 333 15.50 -17.35 -17.51
C THR A 333 15.74 -16.85 -16.09
N GLY A 334 14.67 -16.70 -15.29
CA GLY A 334 14.72 -16.17 -13.94
C GLY A 334 14.71 -14.63 -13.87
N GLN A 335 14.45 -13.95 -15.01
CA GLN A 335 14.38 -12.50 -15.06
C GLN A 335 12.94 -12.03 -14.85
N THR A 336 12.77 -10.95 -14.09
CA THR A 336 11.46 -10.32 -13.92
C THR A 336 11.09 -9.48 -15.13
N GLN A 337 9.83 -9.58 -15.49
CA GLN A 337 9.21 -8.85 -16.59
C GLN A 337 8.00 -8.08 -16.08
N GLU A 338 7.63 -7.01 -16.79
CA GLU A 338 6.43 -6.23 -16.57
C GLU A 338 5.74 -5.89 -17.88
N ARG A 339 4.42 -5.89 -17.90
CA ARG A 339 3.65 -5.42 -19.03
C ARG A 339 2.33 -4.79 -18.59
N VAL A 340 2.00 -3.65 -19.18
CA VAL A 340 0.72 -2.97 -19.05
C VAL A 340 -0.21 -3.38 -20.19
N PHE A 341 -1.46 -3.69 -19.86
CA PHE A 341 -2.52 -4.04 -20.80
C PHE A 341 -3.71 -3.10 -20.59
N ASP A 342 -4.21 -2.49 -21.65
CA ASP A 342 -5.52 -1.83 -21.64
C ASP A 342 -6.60 -2.92 -21.71
N ALA A 343 -7.27 -3.18 -20.59
CA ALA A 343 -8.35 -4.17 -20.52
C ALA A 343 -9.67 -3.58 -21.05
N ALA A 344 -9.89 -2.29 -20.82
CA ALA A 344 -10.99 -1.53 -21.38
C ALA A 344 -10.58 -0.06 -21.55
N VAL A 345 -11.10 0.60 -22.58
CA VAL A 345 -10.92 2.03 -22.85
C VAL A 345 -12.28 2.61 -23.15
N SER A 346 -12.60 3.78 -22.57
CA SER A 346 -13.87 4.45 -22.85
C SER A 346 -13.94 4.79 -24.34
N GLN A 347 -15.10 4.62 -24.93
CA GLN A 347 -15.39 5.16 -26.26
C GLN A 347 -15.93 6.58 -26.06
N GLU A 348 -15.30 7.58 -26.68
CA GLU A 348 -15.82 8.94 -26.70
C GLU A 348 -17.20 9.03 -27.34
#